data_d9b6024fb8d8ca1d5600391cfc6ea083
#
_entry.id   d9b6024fb8d8ca1d5600391cfc6ea083
#
_cell.length_a   1.000
_cell.length_b   1.000
_cell.length_c   1.000
_cell.angle_alpha   90.00
_cell.angle_beta   90.00
_cell.angle_gamma   90.00
#
_symmetry.space_group_name_H-M   'P 1'
#
loop_
_entity.id
_entity.type
_entity.pdbx_description
1 polymer ?
#
loop_
_entity_poly.entity_id
_entity_poly.type
_entity_poly.pdbx_seq_one_letter_code
_entity_poly.pdbx_strand_id
1 'polypeptide(L)'
;MMMTCNLCGGLGNQLFQIFTTISYAIKSKNKFYFLDSETSPSITKRYTFWNSLLYKLKPFLVEAVVQDSKIVKQPDFTFNEIEISELMDNNNICLEGYFQSYKYFQSHYDTIYKMLDIDKQKKTILQLSNLENTISLHFRLGDYKALQWCHPIMTYEYYKKSIYCIQDKDTTVRNVFFFCEEEDIETVMVTINLLINDFPGLFFTRASNYLTDWEQMLLMSCCSHNIIANSSFSWWGAYFNSNPNKIVCYPATWFGPTIPEGTKTQDMCPMEWNKVEVF
;
A
#
# COMPACT_ATOMS: atom_id res chain seq x y z
N MET A 1 15.91 23.02 10.35
CA MET A 1 15.49 22.60 9.00
C MET A 1 14.20 21.82 9.07
N MET A 2 13.40 21.93 8.04
CA MET A 2 12.12 21.23 7.94
C MET A 2 12.08 20.39 6.65
N MET A 3 11.47 19.23 6.72
CA MET A 3 11.31 18.31 5.60
C MET A 3 9.83 18.11 5.30
N THR A 4 9.48 18.06 4.04
CA THR A 4 8.12 17.79 3.57
C THR A 4 8.16 16.98 2.27
N CYS A 5 7.00 16.60 1.76
CA CYS A 5 6.84 16.06 0.41
C CYS A 5 5.59 16.63 -0.26
N ASN A 6 5.60 16.61 -1.58
CA ASN A 6 4.41 16.91 -2.37
C ASN A 6 3.56 15.63 -2.46
N LEU A 7 2.53 15.53 -1.60
CA LEU A 7 1.62 14.38 -1.63
C LEU A 7 0.89 14.31 -2.97
N CYS A 8 0.88 13.14 -3.59
CA CYS A 8 0.13 12.87 -4.80
C CYS A 8 -0.40 11.44 -4.87
N GLY A 9 -1.45 11.23 -5.65
CA GLY A 9 -2.09 9.94 -5.82
C GLY A 9 -3.00 9.52 -4.65
N GLY A 10 -3.42 8.26 -4.64
CA GLY A 10 -4.30 7.68 -3.63
C GLY A 10 -3.58 7.36 -2.31
N LEU A 11 -4.34 6.85 -1.34
CA LEU A 11 -3.88 6.55 0.02
C LEU A 11 -2.55 5.79 0.07
N GLY A 12 -2.42 4.71 -0.71
CA GLY A 12 -1.19 3.92 -0.71
C GLY A 12 0.05 4.72 -1.15
N ASN A 13 -0.09 5.59 -2.16
CA ASN A 13 0.99 6.46 -2.61
C ASN A 13 1.33 7.51 -1.54
N GLN A 14 0.32 8.12 -0.95
CA GLN A 14 0.51 9.10 0.13
C GLN A 14 1.24 8.48 1.33
N LEU A 15 0.93 7.25 1.70
CA LEU A 15 1.63 6.54 2.78
C LEU A 15 3.11 6.33 2.47
N PHE A 16 3.48 5.94 1.25
CA PHE A 16 4.89 5.83 0.85
C PHE A 16 5.63 7.17 1.01
N GLN A 17 5.03 8.26 0.54
CA GLN A 17 5.59 9.61 0.64
C GLN A 17 5.72 10.06 2.10
N ILE A 18 4.70 9.85 2.91
CA ILE A 18 4.68 10.22 4.33
C ILE A 18 5.72 9.43 5.13
N PHE A 19 5.74 8.09 4.97
CA PHE A 19 6.70 7.24 5.69
C PHE A 19 8.14 7.56 5.30
N THR A 20 8.41 7.80 4.02
CA THR A 20 9.73 8.23 3.55
C THR A 20 10.12 9.57 4.16
N THR A 21 9.23 10.58 4.11
CA THR A 21 9.50 11.91 4.64
C THR A 21 9.83 11.85 6.14
N ILE A 22 9.01 11.16 6.92
CA ILE A 22 9.24 11.04 8.37
C ILE A 22 10.52 10.25 8.65
N SER A 23 10.79 9.16 7.93
CA SER A 23 11.98 8.34 8.09
C SER A 23 13.26 9.16 7.86
N TYR A 24 13.32 9.91 6.75
CA TYR A 24 14.47 10.75 6.45
C TYR A 24 14.59 11.97 7.37
N ALA A 25 13.49 12.52 7.84
CA ALA A 25 13.50 13.57 8.86
C ALA A 25 14.13 13.05 10.16
N ILE A 26 13.76 11.84 10.61
CA ILE A 26 14.37 11.20 11.78
C ILE A 26 15.87 10.94 11.55
N LYS A 27 16.23 10.33 10.41
CA LYS A 27 17.61 9.98 10.03
C LYS A 27 18.52 11.21 9.98
N SER A 28 18.02 12.34 9.47
CA SER A 28 18.76 13.61 9.36
C SER A 28 18.58 14.55 10.57
N LYS A 29 17.84 14.13 11.61
CA LYS A 29 17.49 14.94 12.79
C LYS A 29 16.78 16.25 12.45
N ASN A 30 16.03 16.28 11.37
CA ASN A 30 15.20 17.39 10.94
C ASN A 30 13.78 17.29 11.52
N LYS A 31 13.06 18.42 11.55
CA LYS A 31 11.61 18.42 11.75
C LYS A 31 10.94 18.11 10.42
N PHE A 32 9.71 17.58 10.47
CA PHE A 32 8.87 17.41 9.28
C PHE A 32 7.54 18.12 9.42
N TYR A 33 6.91 18.41 8.29
CA TYR A 33 5.56 18.94 8.20
C TYR A 33 4.89 18.46 6.91
N PHE A 34 3.58 18.60 6.83
CA PHE A 34 2.80 18.34 5.62
C PHE A 34 1.84 19.50 5.37
N LEU A 35 1.46 19.71 4.11
CA LEU A 35 0.47 20.71 3.75
C LEU A 35 -0.93 20.25 4.19
N ASP A 36 -1.67 21.12 4.90
CA ASP A 36 -3.07 20.88 5.23
C ASP A 36 -3.92 21.10 3.97
N SER A 37 -4.21 20.02 3.28
CA SER A 37 -5.04 20.01 2.07
C SER A 37 -6.04 18.88 2.15
N GLU A 38 -7.27 19.13 1.72
CA GLU A 38 -8.30 18.09 1.64
C GLU A 38 -8.03 17.07 0.52
N THR A 39 -7.29 17.49 -0.51
CA THR A 39 -7.00 16.65 -1.68
C THR A 39 -5.53 16.72 -2.06
N SER A 40 -5.03 15.62 -2.61
CA SER A 40 -3.71 15.56 -3.24
C SER A 40 -3.84 15.74 -4.76
N PRO A 41 -2.85 16.35 -5.44
CA PRO A 41 -2.80 16.41 -6.90
C PRO A 41 -2.86 15.01 -7.53
N SER A 42 -3.77 14.82 -8.47
CA SER A 42 -3.93 13.59 -9.24
C SER A 42 -4.83 13.85 -10.45
N ILE A 43 -4.79 12.97 -11.47
CA ILE A 43 -5.70 13.02 -12.61
C ILE A 43 -7.16 12.85 -12.14
N THR A 44 -7.40 11.99 -11.15
CA THR A 44 -8.68 11.85 -10.46
C THR A 44 -8.58 12.46 -9.08
N LYS A 45 -9.67 13.08 -8.59
CA LYS A 45 -9.69 13.67 -7.25
C LYS A 45 -9.34 12.60 -6.21
N ARG A 46 -8.29 12.85 -5.42
CA ARG A 46 -7.85 11.98 -4.33
C ARG A 46 -7.84 12.77 -3.04
N TYR A 47 -8.44 12.21 -2.00
CA TYR A 47 -8.51 12.84 -0.68
C TYR A 47 -7.26 12.55 0.14
N THR A 48 -6.94 13.45 1.06
CA THR A 48 -5.99 13.20 2.14
C THR A 48 -6.73 12.58 3.32
N PHE A 49 -6.00 11.95 4.23
CA PHE A 49 -6.58 11.16 5.32
C PHE A 49 -6.25 11.76 6.71
N TRP A 50 -6.07 13.10 6.78
CA TRP A 50 -5.73 13.82 8.01
C TRP A 50 -6.81 13.72 9.09
N ASN A 51 -8.06 13.51 8.72
CA ASN A 51 -9.19 13.37 9.63
C ASN A 51 -9.53 11.91 9.98
N SER A 52 -8.75 10.95 9.48
CA SER A 52 -8.99 9.52 9.65
C SER A 52 -7.68 8.78 9.97
N LEU A 53 -7.18 7.93 9.10
CA LEU A 53 -5.96 7.11 9.32
C LEU A 53 -4.76 7.92 9.83
N LEU A 54 -4.58 9.15 9.34
CA LEU A 54 -3.43 10.00 9.62
C LEU A 54 -3.69 11.07 10.69
N TYR A 55 -4.74 10.94 11.50
CA TYR A 55 -5.16 11.95 12.47
C TYR A 55 -4.07 12.35 13.48
N LYS A 56 -3.13 11.46 13.76
CA LYS A 56 -1.97 11.73 14.62
C LYS A 56 -0.97 12.71 14.02
N LEU A 57 -1.02 12.92 12.71
CA LEU A 57 -0.14 13.88 12.03
C LEU A 57 -0.70 15.31 12.00
N LYS A 58 -1.92 15.55 12.47
CA LYS A 58 -2.51 16.90 12.52
C LYS A 58 -1.61 17.97 13.16
N PRO A 59 -0.87 17.70 14.24
CA PRO A 59 0.06 18.69 14.82
C PRO A 59 1.22 19.09 13.90
N PHE A 60 1.43 18.36 12.82
CA PHE A 60 2.50 18.61 11.84
C PHE A 60 1.97 19.20 10.53
N LEU A 61 0.68 19.58 10.48
CA LEU A 61 0.10 20.22 9.30
C LEU A 61 0.36 21.73 9.32
N VAL A 62 0.57 22.29 8.14
CA VAL A 62 0.73 23.73 7.91
C VAL A 62 -0.17 24.19 6.78
N GLU A 63 -0.63 25.43 6.82
CA GLU A 63 -1.53 26.02 5.81
C GLU A 63 -0.80 26.38 4.50
N ALA A 64 0.51 26.62 4.57
CA ALA A 64 1.31 26.98 3.42
C ALA A 64 2.69 26.29 3.46
N VAL A 65 3.19 25.94 2.28
CA VAL A 65 4.54 25.38 2.12
C VAL A 65 5.59 26.43 2.50
N VAL A 66 6.61 26.00 3.23
CA VAL A 66 7.76 26.87 3.54
C VAL A 66 8.49 27.20 2.24
N GLN A 67 8.65 28.49 1.97
CA GLN A 67 9.37 28.97 0.79
C GLN A 67 10.84 28.55 0.82
N ASP A 68 11.48 28.56 -0.35
CA ASP A 68 12.90 28.25 -0.55
C ASP A 68 13.32 26.84 -0.09
N SER A 69 12.46 25.84 -0.37
CA SER A 69 12.81 24.45 -0.12
C SER A 69 13.62 23.87 -1.29
N LYS A 70 14.72 23.19 -0.98
CA LYS A 70 15.45 22.36 -1.94
C LYS A 70 14.58 21.16 -2.34
N ILE A 71 14.33 20.98 -3.63
CA ILE A 71 13.58 19.83 -4.14
C ILE A 71 14.53 18.66 -4.36
N VAL A 72 14.22 17.52 -3.73
CA VAL A 72 14.91 16.26 -3.93
C VAL A 72 13.96 15.31 -4.66
N LYS A 73 14.27 15.04 -5.93
CA LYS A 73 13.44 14.20 -6.80
C LYS A 73 13.86 12.75 -6.75
N GLN A 74 12.87 11.85 -6.69
CA GLN A 74 13.10 10.44 -6.95
C GLN A 74 13.39 10.24 -8.43
N PRO A 75 14.53 9.63 -8.81
CA PRO A 75 14.91 9.51 -10.24
C PRO A 75 14.05 8.47 -10.98
N ASP A 76 13.70 7.37 -10.34
CA ASP A 76 12.91 6.26 -10.91
C ASP A 76 12.20 5.45 -9.81
N PHE A 77 11.61 4.29 -10.14
CA PHE A 77 10.92 3.43 -9.17
C PHE A 77 11.85 2.51 -8.37
N THR A 78 13.17 2.51 -8.61
CA THR A 78 14.12 1.78 -7.78
C THR A 78 14.41 2.53 -6.48
N PHE A 79 14.87 1.80 -5.49
CA PHE A 79 15.40 2.44 -4.29
C PHE A 79 16.71 3.15 -4.63
N ASN A 80 16.70 4.46 -4.49
CA ASN A 80 17.90 5.30 -4.56
C ASN A 80 18.01 6.00 -3.21
N GLU A 81 19.04 5.67 -2.43
CA GLU A 81 19.21 6.29 -1.13
C GLU A 81 19.43 7.80 -1.29
N ILE A 82 18.67 8.57 -0.51
CA ILE A 82 18.84 10.02 -0.45
C ILE A 82 20.03 10.29 0.48
N GLU A 83 21.08 10.91 -0.05
CA GLU A 83 22.28 11.22 0.71
C GLU A 83 21.98 12.21 1.84
N ILE A 84 22.34 11.84 3.08
CA ILE A 84 22.06 12.68 4.25
C ILE A 84 22.80 14.03 4.15
N SER A 85 24.00 14.04 3.57
CA SER A 85 24.76 15.27 3.30
C SER A 85 23.93 16.28 2.48
N GLU A 86 23.16 15.81 1.51
CA GLU A 86 22.24 16.65 0.74
C GLU A 86 21.08 17.22 1.58
N LEU A 87 20.76 16.56 2.69
CA LEU A 87 19.68 16.92 3.60
C LEU A 87 20.15 17.82 4.75
N MET A 88 21.47 18.08 4.87
CA MET A 88 22.04 18.85 5.98
C MET A 88 22.47 20.29 5.60
N ASP A 89 22.31 20.67 4.34
CA ASP A 89 22.65 22.02 3.83
C ASP A 89 21.58 23.03 4.25
N ASN A 90 21.54 23.49 5.44
CA ASN A 90 20.73 24.59 6.01
C ASN A 90 19.43 25.04 5.27
N ASN A 91 18.96 24.27 4.30
CA ASN A 91 17.75 24.51 3.51
C ASN A 91 16.60 23.61 3.97
N ASN A 92 15.39 24.09 3.83
CA ASN A 92 14.22 23.23 3.91
C ASN A 92 14.20 22.28 2.71
N ILE A 93 13.63 21.08 2.87
CA ILE A 93 13.65 20.03 1.87
C ILE A 93 12.24 19.60 1.52
N CYS A 94 11.97 19.53 0.22
CA CYS A 94 10.74 18.94 -0.31
C CYS A 94 11.08 17.70 -1.14
N LEU A 95 10.59 16.53 -0.71
CA LEU A 95 10.71 15.29 -1.47
C LEU A 95 9.64 15.24 -2.57
N GLU A 96 10.04 14.92 -3.79
CA GLU A 96 9.17 14.82 -4.96
C GLU A 96 9.32 13.45 -5.61
N GLY A 97 8.28 12.62 -5.57
CA GLY A 97 8.25 11.26 -6.10
C GLY A 97 7.25 10.39 -5.35
N TYR A 98 7.12 9.15 -5.77
CA TYR A 98 6.24 8.16 -5.11
C TYR A 98 6.94 7.39 -3.99
N PHE A 99 8.25 7.20 -4.08
CA PHE A 99 9.09 6.48 -3.10
C PHE A 99 8.56 5.07 -2.78
N GLN A 100 8.05 4.36 -3.79
CA GLN A 100 7.41 3.06 -3.65
C GLN A 100 8.42 1.93 -3.41
N SER A 101 9.18 2.04 -2.31
CA SER A 101 10.05 0.98 -1.81
C SER A 101 10.07 1.02 -0.28
N TYR A 102 9.93 -0.16 0.34
CA TYR A 102 10.01 -0.28 1.80
C TYR A 102 11.40 0.15 2.34
N LYS A 103 12.45 0.10 1.53
CA LYS A 103 13.83 0.45 1.90
C LYS A 103 13.97 1.90 2.34
N TYR A 104 13.11 2.82 1.87
CA TYR A 104 13.14 4.22 2.27
C TYR A 104 12.79 4.44 3.75
N PHE A 105 12.03 3.55 4.35
CA PHE A 105 11.52 3.76 5.72
C PHE A 105 11.61 2.55 6.64
N GLN A 106 12.11 1.40 6.19
CA GLN A 106 12.17 0.17 7.00
C GLN A 106 12.91 0.37 8.34
N SER A 107 13.97 1.19 8.38
CA SER A 107 14.74 1.47 9.60
C SER A 107 13.97 2.25 10.67
N HIS A 108 12.91 2.97 10.27
CA HIS A 108 12.08 3.76 11.19
C HIS A 108 10.60 3.33 11.13
N TYR A 109 10.29 2.23 10.45
CA TYR A 109 8.92 1.74 10.28
C TYR A 109 8.18 1.62 11.60
N ASP A 110 8.74 0.92 12.59
CA ASP A 110 8.10 0.70 13.88
C ASP A 110 7.82 2.01 14.64
N THR A 111 8.73 2.98 14.50
CA THR A 111 8.56 4.31 15.11
C THR A 111 7.38 5.04 14.48
N ILE A 112 7.29 5.03 13.15
CA ILE A 112 6.23 5.70 12.40
C ILE A 112 4.88 4.98 12.61
N TYR A 113 4.90 3.64 12.59
CA TYR A 113 3.73 2.80 12.85
C TYR A 113 3.11 3.10 14.22
N LYS A 114 3.94 3.21 15.27
CA LYS A 114 3.52 3.59 16.62
C LYS A 114 3.05 5.04 16.68
N MET A 115 3.75 5.96 16.00
CA MET A 115 3.36 7.38 15.92
C MET A 115 1.94 7.54 15.35
N LEU A 116 1.58 6.74 14.34
CA LEU A 116 0.26 6.74 13.73
C LEU A 116 -0.80 5.96 14.53
N ASP A 117 -0.40 5.27 15.61
CA ASP A 117 -1.30 4.47 16.48
C ASP A 117 -2.06 3.37 15.70
N ILE A 118 -1.39 2.75 14.72
CA ILE A 118 -2.00 1.80 13.78
C ILE A 118 -2.62 0.60 14.51
N ASP A 119 -1.95 0.06 15.54
CA ASP A 119 -2.50 -1.08 16.31
C ASP A 119 -3.83 -0.75 16.99
N LYS A 120 -3.99 0.47 17.51
CA LYS A 120 -5.24 0.90 18.13
C LYS A 120 -6.35 1.03 17.07
N GLN A 121 -6.01 1.58 15.90
CA GLN A 121 -6.96 1.71 14.80
C GLN A 121 -7.40 0.32 14.29
N LYS A 122 -6.46 -0.62 14.14
CA LYS A 122 -6.75 -2.03 13.79
C LYS A 122 -7.70 -2.69 14.80
N LYS A 123 -7.44 -2.53 16.10
CA LYS A 123 -8.31 -3.08 17.16
C LYS A 123 -9.74 -2.54 17.06
N THR A 124 -9.92 -1.28 16.73
CA THR A 124 -11.25 -0.69 16.55
C THR A 124 -12.02 -1.36 15.40
N ILE A 125 -11.33 -1.68 14.30
CA ILE A 125 -11.93 -2.31 13.13
C ILE A 125 -12.21 -3.80 13.38
N LEU A 126 -11.33 -4.50 14.11
CA LEU A 126 -11.44 -5.92 14.40
C LEU A 126 -12.56 -6.30 15.37
N GLN A 127 -13.15 -5.35 16.10
CA GLN A 127 -14.19 -5.66 17.11
C GLN A 127 -15.37 -6.50 16.58
N LEU A 128 -15.46 -6.69 15.26
CA LEU A 128 -16.56 -7.37 14.59
C LEU A 128 -16.16 -8.64 13.81
N SER A 129 -14.88 -9.06 13.78
CA SER A 129 -14.46 -10.15 12.90
C SER A 129 -13.27 -10.94 13.45
N ASN A 130 -13.41 -12.28 13.50
CA ASN A 130 -12.26 -13.17 13.64
C ASN A 130 -11.68 -13.43 12.24
N LEU A 131 -10.45 -12.97 11.98
CA LEU A 131 -9.76 -13.12 10.70
C LEU A 131 -8.58 -14.10 10.77
N GLU A 132 -8.53 -14.94 11.79
CA GLU A 132 -7.61 -16.07 11.86
C GLU A 132 -7.88 -17.05 10.69
N ASN A 133 -6.83 -17.66 10.19
CA ASN A 133 -6.89 -18.61 9.06
C ASN A 133 -7.56 -18.03 7.80
N THR A 134 -7.42 -16.72 7.62
CA THR A 134 -8.06 -15.95 6.54
C THR A 134 -7.01 -15.34 5.63
N ILE A 135 -7.22 -15.46 4.31
CA ILE A 135 -6.47 -14.74 3.29
C ILE A 135 -7.23 -13.46 2.95
N SER A 136 -6.56 -12.30 2.95
CA SER A 136 -7.08 -11.13 2.25
C SER A 136 -6.73 -11.21 0.76
N LEU A 137 -7.71 -11.03 -0.11
CA LEU A 137 -7.54 -11.08 -1.55
C LEU A 137 -8.07 -9.79 -2.18
N HIS A 138 -7.20 -8.98 -2.79
CA HIS A 138 -7.56 -7.69 -3.32
C HIS A 138 -7.67 -7.70 -4.84
N PHE A 139 -8.81 -7.22 -5.34
CA PHE A 139 -9.04 -6.93 -6.75
C PHE A 139 -8.89 -5.43 -7.02
N ARG A 140 -8.02 -5.06 -7.96
CA ARG A 140 -7.89 -3.68 -8.43
C ARG A 140 -8.33 -3.60 -9.87
N LEU A 141 -9.54 -3.13 -10.09
CA LEU A 141 -10.13 -2.89 -11.41
C LEU A 141 -10.33 -1.38 -11.62
N GLY A 142 -11.44 -0.83 -11.24
CA GLY A 142 -11.74 0.61 -11.27
C GLY A 142 -11.21 1.31 -12.53
N ASP A 143 -10.38 2.32 -12.31
CA ASP A 143 -9.68 3.08 -13.36
C ASP A 143 -8.69 2.25 -14.18
N TYR A 144 -8.20 1.10 -13.70
CA TYR A 144 -7.30 0.19 -14.44
C TYR A 144 -7.97 -0.42 -15.68
N LYS A 145 -9.31 -0.53 -15.71
CA LYS A 145 -10.06 -0.97 -16.91
C LYS A 145 -9.69 -0.16 -18.15
N ALA A 146 -9.50 1.15 -17.98
CA ALA A 146 -9.13 2.07 -19.06
C ALA A 146 -7.61 2.25 -19.23
N LEU A 147 -6.80 1.68 -18.33
CA LEU A 147 -5.36 1.90 -18.26
C LEU A 147 -4.55 0.60 -18.30
N GLN A 148 -5.09 -0.48 -18.87
CA GLN A 148 -4.44 -1.79 -18.85
C GLN A 148 -3.08 -1.82 -19.57
N TRP A 149 -2.85 -0.89 -20.50
CA TRP A 149 -1.56 -0.69 -21.14
C TRP A 149 -0.46 -0.21 -20.16
N CYS A 150 -0.84 0.40 -19.04
CA CYS A 150 0.05 0.90 -17.99
C CYS A 150 -0.12 0.11 -16.69
N HIS A 151 -1.35 -0.26 -16.34
CA HIS A 151 -1.72 -0.98 -15.13
C HIS A 151 -2.56 -2.22 -15.49
N PRO A 152 -1.93 -3.37 -15.71
CA PRO A 152 -2.65 -4.59 -16.07
C PRO A 152 -3.57 -5.05 -14.92
N ILE A 153 -4.76 -5.52 -15.27
CA ILE A 153 -5.66 -6.17 -14.32
C ILE A 153 -5.18 -7.60 -14.08
N MET A 154 -5.14 -7.99 -12.81
CA MET A 154 -4.74 -9.34 -12.44
C MET A 154 -5.76 -10.39 -12.89
N THR A 155 -5.26 -11.49 -13.45
CA THR A 155 -6.07 -12.56 -14.00
C THR A 155 -6.48 -13.58 -12.94
N TYR A 156 -7.48 -14.39 -13.26
CA TYR A 156 -7.86 -15.56 -12.46
C TYR A 156 -6.66 -16.46 -12.13
N GLU A 157 -5.77 -16.73 -13.09
CA GLU A 157 -4.59 -17.58 -12.89
C GLU A 157 -3.63 -17.02 -11.83
N TYR A 158 -3.50 -15.70 -11.74
CA TYR A 158 -2.74 -15.06 -10.68
C TYR A 158 -3.31 -15.39 -9.30
N TYR A 159 -4.60 -15.21 -9.12
CA TYR A 159 -5.27 -15.47 -7.84
C TYR A 159 -5.24 -16.95 -7.48
N LYS A 160 -5.49 -17.83 -8.44
CA LYS A 160 -5.41 -19.28 -8.27
C LYS A 160 -4.03 -19.74 -7.79
N LYS A 161 -2.97 -19.33 -8.49
CA LYS A 161 -1.58 -19.67 -8.12
C LYS A 161 -1.21 -19.10 -6.75
N SER A 162 -1.68 -17.89 -6.42
CA SER A 162 -1.44 -17.27 -5.12
C SER A 162 -2.10 -18.03 -3.97
N ILE A 163 -3.33 -18.51 -4.15
CA ILE A 163 -4.01 -19.33 -3.14
C ILE A 163 -3.26 -20.65 -2.94
N TYR A 164 -2.87 -21.34 -4.02
CA TYR A 164 -2.04 -22.55 -3.91
C TYR A 164 -0.73 -22.29 -3.18
N CYS A 165 -0.03 -21.21 -3.49
CA CYS A 165 1.22 -20.83 -2.80
C CYS A 165 1.03 -20.67 -1.29
N ILE A 166 -0.12 -20.16 -0.85
CA ILE A 166 -0.43 -19.99 0.58
C ILE A 166 -0.82 -21.34 1.18
N GLN A 167 -1.73 -22.12 0.56
CA GLN A 167 -2.19 -23.40 1.09
C GLN A 167 -1.09 -24.45 1.19
N ASP A 168 -0.09 -24.40 0.30
CA ASP A 168 1.08 -25.30 0.35
C ASP A 168 1.94 -25.03 1.61
N LYS A 169 1.95 -23.81 2.10
CA LYS A 169 2.73 -23.40 3.27
C LYS A 169 1.91 -23.35 4.57
N ASP A 170 0.61 -23.11 4.47
CA ASP A 170 -0.33 -23.07 5.59
C ASP A 170 -1.64 -23.78 5.25
N THR A 171 -1.76 -25.01 5.71
CA THR A 171 -2.94 -25.86 5.50
C THR A 171 -4.10 -25.52 6.44
N THR A 172 -3.94 -24.57 7.35
CA THR A 172 -4.99 -24.16 8.30
C THR A 172 -5.95 -23.13 7.71
N VAL A 173 -5.61 -22.52 6.60
CA VAL A 173 -6.44 -21.53 5.90
C VAL A 173 -7.80 -22.13 5.51
N ARG A 174 -8.87 -21.40 5.83
CA ARG A 174 -10.26 -21.79 5.54
C ARG A 174 -11.07 -20.70 4.87
N ASN A 175 -10.64 -19.44 5.03
CA ASN A 175 -11.41 -18.29 4.59
C ASN A 175 -10.60 -17.44 3.61
N VAL A 176 -11.29 -16.90 2.62
CA VAL A 176 -10.79 -15.85 1.71
C VAL A 176 -11.71 -14.65 1.84
N PHE A 177 -11.15 -13.55 2.32
CA PHE A 177 -11.85 -12.29 2.47
C PHE A 177 -11.44 -11.38 1.31
N PHE A 178 -12.34 -11.18 0.33
CA PHE A 178 -11.99 -10.45 -0.86
C PHE A 178 -12.50 -9.01 -0.86
N PHE A 179 -11.70 -8.13 -1.46
CA PHE A 179 -11.87 -6.69 -1.50
C PHE A 179 -11.93 -6.21 -2.95
N CYS A 180 -12.94 -5.45 -3.29
CA CYS A 180 -13.11 -4.80 -4.59
C CYS A 180 -14.02 -3.58 -4.45
N GLU A 181 -13.97 -2.67 -5.42
CA GLU A 181 -14.91 -1.56 -5.52
C GLU A 181 -16.34 -2.08 -5.79
N GLU A 182 -17.38 -1.33 -5.37
CA GLU A 182 -18.78 -1.76 -5.52
C GLU A 182 -19.14 -1.99 -6.98
N GLU A 183 -18.75 -1.07 -7.84
CA GLU A 183 -18.99 -1.10 -9.27
C GLU A 183 -18.29 -2.23 -10.03
N ASP A 184 -17.34 -2.91 -9.37
CA ASP A 184 -16.58 -4.01 -9.97
C ASP A 184 -17.11 -5.40 -9.57
N ILE A 185 -18.08 -5.47 -8.67
CA ILE A 185 -18.51 -6.73 -8.04
C ILE A 185 -18.93 -7.79 -9.05
N GLU A 186 -19.70 -7.43 -10.07
CA GLU A 186 -20.15 -8.38 -11.08
C GLU A 186 -18.98 -9.03 -11.83
N THR A 187 -17.98 -8.22 -12.22
CA THR A 187 -16.77 -8.70 -12.88
C THR A 187 -15.91 -9.57 -11.95
N VAL A 188 -15.78 -9.16 -10.71
CA VAL A 188 -15.00 -9.89 -9.68
C VAL A 188 -15.65 -11.23 -9.38
N MET A 189 -17.00 -11.30 -9.30
CA MET A 189 -17.72 -12.55 -9.01
C MET A 189 -17.49 -13.63 -10.07
N VAL A 190 -17.19 -13.28 -11.33
CA VAL A 190 -16.80 -14.26 -12.34
C VAL A 190 -15.52 -15.00 -11.89
N THR A 191 -14.51 -14.26 -11.46
CA THR A 191 -13.26 -14.84 -10.95
C THR A 191 -13.47 -15.61 -9.65
N ILE A 192 -14.25 -15.05 -8.71
CA ILE A 192 -14.58 -15.71 -7.44
C ILE A 192 -15.27 -17.04 -7.65
N ASN A 193 -16.25 -17.13 -8.56
CA ASN A 193 -16.95 -18.39 -8.85
C ASN A 193 -16.01 -19.49 -9.40
N LEU A 194 -15.05 -19.10 -10.23
CA LEU A 194 -14.02 -20.04 -10.69
C LEU A 194 -13.12 -20.50 -9.52
N LEU A 195 -12.73 -19.59 -8.64
CA LEU A 195 -11.92 -19.92 -7.47
C LEU A 195 -12.69 -20.82 -6.48
N ILE A 196 -13.98 -20.60 -6.27
CA ILE A 196 -14.84 -21.47 -5.44
C ILE A 196 -14.84 -22.90 -5.99
N ASN A 197 -14.92 -23.06 -7.30
CA ASN A 197 -14.90 -24.39 -7.93
C ASN A 197 -13.54 -25.09 -7.75
N ASP A 198 -12.44 -24.36 -7.84
CA ASP A 198 -11.10 -24.93 -7.67
C ASP A 198 -10.72 -25.20 -6.20
N PHE A 199 -11.30 -24.43 -5.28
CA PHE A 199 -11.00 -24.48 -3.85
C PHE A 199 -12.26 -24.75 -3.00
N PRO A 200 -12.92 -25.90 -3.15
CA PRO A 200 -14.21 -26.20 -2.48
C PRO A 200 -14.09 -26.24 -0.95
N GLY A 201 -12.87 -26.29 -0.41
CA GLY A 201 -12.60 -26.24 1.04
C GLY A 201 -12.43 -24.82 1.60
N LEU A 202 -12.51 -23.78 0.77
CA LEU A 202 -12.39 -22.38 1.18
C LEU A 202 -13.74 -21.67 1.13
N PHE A 203 -13.97 -20.81 2.13
CA PHE A 203 -15.13 -19.93 2.17
C PHE A 203 -14.75 -18.54 1.69
N PHE A 204 -15.38 -18.09 0.62
CA PHE A 204 -15.13 -16.76 0.04
C PHE A 204 -16.19 -15.78 0.54
N THR A 205 -15.76 -14.70 1.19
CA THR A 205 -16.62 -13.66 1.72
C THR A 205 -16.15 -12.29 1.24
N ARG A 206 -17.06 -11.44 0.79
CA ARG A 206 -16.75 -10.07 0.43
C ARG A 206 -16.58 -9.21 1.67
N ALA A 207 -15.57 -8.34 1.67
CA ALA A 207 -15.47 -7.28 2.66
C ALA A 207 -16.65 -6.32 2.53
N SER A 208 -17.11 -5.78 3.66
CA SER A 208 -18.24 -4.84 3.69
C SER A 208 -17.91 -3.56 2.91
N ASN A 209 -18.80 -3.15 2.04
CA ASN A 209 -18.75 -1.88 1.32
C ASN A 209 -19.07 -0.64 2.19
N TYR A 210 -19.49 -0.84 3.44
CA TYR A 210 -19.67 0.24 4.40
C TYR A 210 -18.36 0.73 5.02
N LEU A 211 -17.27 -0.05 4.87
CA LEU A 211 -15.95 0.34 5.33
C LEU A 211 -15.33 1.34 4.34
N THR A 212 -14.78 2.41 4.88
CA THR A 212 -13.98 3.36 4.11
C THR A 212 -12.68 2.72 3.59
N ASP A 213 -12.03 3.34 2.61
CA ASP A 213 -10.79 2.82 2.00
C ASP A 213 -9.73 2.48 3.06
N TRP A 214 -9.47 3.40 3.99
CA TRP A 214 -8.45 3.16 5.01
C TRP A 214 -8.82 2.06 6.00
N GLU A 215 -10.10 1.89 6.31
CA GLU A 215 -10.60 0.79 7.14
C GLU A 215 -10.44 -0.55 6.44
N GLN A 216 -10.74 -0.62 5.14
CA GLN A 216 -10.51 -1.81 4.34
C GLN A 216 -9.01 -2.17 4.28
N MET A 217 -8.12 -1.18 4.11
CA MET A 217 -6.67 -1.40 4.14
C MET A 217 -6.22 -1.99 5.48
N LEU A 218 -6.69 -1.44 6.60
CA LEU A 218 -6.36 -1.98 7.92
C LEU A 218 -6.98 -3.36 8.14
N LEU A 219 -8.18 -3.62 7.63
CA LEU A 219 -8.81 -4.93 7.71
C LEU A 219 -8.03 -6.00 6.94
N MET A 220 -7.49 -5.68 5.75
CA MET A 220 -6.56 -6.56 5.03
C MET A 220 -5.35 -6.92 5.90
N SER A 221 -4.83 -5.96 6.66
CA SER A 221 -3.66 -6.15 7.53
C SER A 221 -3.95 -7.01 8.77
N CYS A 222 -5.20 -7.31 9.04
CA CYS A 222 -5.63 -8.17 10.14
C CYS A 222 -5.84 -9.63 9.74
N CYS A 223 -5.80 -9.95 8.45
CA CYS A 223 -5.86 -11.31 7.96
C CYS A 223 -4.54 -12.07 8.21
N SER A 224 -4.58 -13.41 8.20
CA SER A 224 -3.37 -14.22 8.38
C SER A 224 -2.39 -14.03 7.23
N HIS A 225 -2.88 -13.98 6.00
CA HIS A 225 -2.10 -13.89 4.76
C HIS A 225 -2.70 -12.87 3.80
N ASN A 226 -1.91 -12.45 2.79
CA ASN A 226 -2.35 -11.42 1.87
C ASN A 226 -2.02 -11.80 0.40
N ILE A 227 -3.01 -11.70 -0.48
CA ILE A 227 -2.84 -11.72 -1.94
C ILE A 227 -3.14 -10.31 -2.43
N ILE A 228 -2.10 -9.60 -2.88
CA ILE A 228 -2.23 -8.20 -3.29
C ILE A 228 -2.33 -8.08 -4.82
N ALA A 229 -3.06 -7.08 -5.30
CA ALA A 229 -2.95 -6.64 -6.68
C ALA A 229 -1.70 -5.77 -6.89
N ASN A 230 -1.43 -5.34 -8.13
CA ASN A 230 -0.42 -4.34 -8.47
C ASN A 230 -0.86 -2.93 -8.02
N SER A 231 -1.10 -2.78 -6.73
CA SER A 231 -1.68 -1.58 -6.13
C SER A 231 -0.98 -1.24 -4.82
N SER A 232 -0.50 0.01 -4.72
CA SER A 232 0.08 0.54 -3.47
C SER A 232 -0.90 0.46 -2.29
N PHE A 233 -2.20 0.44 -2.55
CA PHE A 233 -3.23 0.28 -1.52
C PHE A 233 -3.14 -1.08 -0.80
N SER A 234 -3.24 -2.18 -1.54
CA SER A 234 -3.13 -3.52 -0.96
C SER A 234 -1.71 -3.88 -0.53
N TRP A 235 -0.69 -3.23 -1.12
CA TRP A 235 0.68 -3.32 -0.64
C TRP A 235 0.78 -2.90 0.84
N TRP A 236 0.18 -1.74 1.19
CA TRP A 236 0.14 -1.28 2.58
C TRP A 236 -0.72 -2.16 3.48
N GLY A 237 -1.82 -2.72 2.96
CA GLY A 237 -2.60 -3.72 3.67
C GLY A 237 -1.74 -4.92 4.10
N ALA A 238 -0.89 -5.43 3.21
CA ALA A 238 0.05 -6.51 3.51
C ALA A 238 1.24 -6.06 4.38
N TYR A 239 1.74 -4.83 4.19
CA TYR A 239 2.89 -4.34 4.95
C TYR A 239 2.52 -4.04 6.40
N PHE A 240 1.34 -3.51 6.68
CA PHE A 240 0.80 -3.32 8.02
C PHE A 240 0.41 -4.63 8.73
N ASN A 241 0.36 -5.76 8.03
CA ASN A 241 0.10 -7.05 8.66
C ASN A 241 1.27 -7.44 9.57
N SER A 242 1.01 -7.50 10.86
CA SER A 242 2.00 -7.79 11.90
C SER A 242 2.16 -9.30 12.22
N ASN A 243 1.43 -10.19 11.53
CA ASN A 243 1.61 -11.63 11.70
C ASN A 243 3.03 -12.04 11.25
N PRO A 244 3.87 -12.57 12.15
CA PRO A 244 5.24 -12.97 11.80
C PRO A 244 5.28 -14.14 10.78
N ASN A 245 4.22 -14.92 10.71
CA ASN A 245 4.09 -16.06 9.80
C ASN A 245 3.28 -15.71 8.54
N LYS A 246 3.03 -14.44 8.28
CA LYS A 246 2.27 -14.04 7.10
C LYS A 246 2.96 -14.50 5.82
N ILE A 247 2.16 -15.00 4.90
CA ILE A 247 2.56 -15.24 3.52
C ILE A 247 1.91 -14.15 2.67
N VAL A 248 2.73 -13.41 1.93
CA VAL A 248 2.24 -12.38 1.01
C VAL A 248 2.57 -12.79 -0.41
N CYS A 249 1.55 -12.81 -1.27
CA CYS A 249 1.69 -13.04 -2.71
C CYS A 249 1.47 -11.72 -3.46
N TYR A 250 2.39 -11.39 -4.40
CA TYR A 250 2.29 -10.22 -5.26
C TYR A 250 2.55 -10.57 -6.73
N PRO A 251 1.96 -9.82 -7.68
CA PRO A 251 2.10 -10.14 -9.10
C PRO A 251 3.51 -9.80 -9.62
N ALA A 252 4.07 -10.68 -10.45
CA ALA A 252 5.35 -10.47 -11.11
C ALA A 252 5.33 -9.26 -12.04
N THR A 253 4.19 -9.02 -12.70
CA THR A 253 3.97 -7.87 -13.58
C THR A 253 3.24 -6.78 -12.80
N TRP A 254 3.99 -5.73 -12.41
CA TRP A 254 3.42 -4.59 -11.70
C TRP A 254 2.88 -3.53 -12.66
N PHE A 255 3.63 -3.26 -13.72
CA PHE A 255 3.30 -2.28 -14.75
C PHE A 255 3.11 -2.93 -16.11
N GLY A 256 2.31 -2.32 -16.97
CA GLY A 256 2.09 -2.73 -18.35
C GLY A 256 3.20 -2.29 -19.30
N PRO A 257 3.12 -2.69 -20.58
CA PRO A 257 4.22 -2.56 -21.56
C PRO A 257 4.54 -1.12 -21.96
N THR A 258 3.72 -0.14 -21.64
CA THR A 258 3.99 1.27 -21.99
C THR A 258 4.80 2.02 -20.95
N ILE A 259 5.02 1.41 -19.77
CA ILE A 259 6.03 1.94 -18.86
C ILE A 259 7.40 1.71 -19.50
N PRO A 260 8.32 2.70 -19.43
CA PRO A 260 9.60 2.58 -20.08
C PRO A 260 10.28 1.25 -19.82
N GLU A 261 10.77 0.62 -20.90
CA GLU A 261 11.53 -0.61 -20.81
C GLU A 261 12.71 -0.40 -19.86
N GLY A 262 12.88 -1.30 -18.90
CA GLY A 262 13.88 -1.13 -17.84
C GLY A 262 13.41 -0.49 -16.55
N THR A 263 12.11 -0.09 -16.42
CA THR A 263 11.55 0.31 -15.14
C THR A 263 11.66 -0.84 -14.13
N LYS A 264 12.53 -0.66 -13.17
CA LYS A 264 12.85 -1.70 -12.19
C LYS A 264 11.87 -1.60 -11.01
N THR A 265 11.23 -2.71 -10.67
CA THR A 265 10.29 -2.82 -9.53
C THR A 265 10.81 -3.74 -8.43
N GLN A 266 12.04 -4.20 -8.54
CA GLN A 266 12.67 -5.19 -7.65
C GLN A 266 12.73 -4.76 -6.17
N ASP A 267 12.75 -3.45 -5.92
CA ASP A 267 12.84 -2.88 -4.58
C ASP A 267 11.47 -2.49 -3.99
N MET A 268 10.39 -2.72 -4.72
CA MET A 268 9.04 -2.34 -4.28
C MET A 268 8.53 -3.25 -3.17
N CYS A 269 8.76 -4.55 -3.31
CA CYS A 269 8.26 -5.55 -2.36
C CYS A 269 9.39 -6.11 -1.50
N PRO A 270 9.14 -6.39 -0.22
CA PRO A 270 10.06 -7.12 0.64
C PRO A 270 10.50 -8.45 0.03
N MET A 271 11.76 -8.83 0.25
CA MET A 271 12.35 -10.02 -0.35
C MET A 271 11.70 -11.33 0.11
N GLU A 272 11.11 -11.33 1.31
CA GLU A 272 10.36 -12.46 1.89
C GLU A 272 8.96 -12.64 1.27
N TRP A 273 8.45 -11.68 0.48
CA TRP A 273 7.18 -11.82 -0.20
C TRP A 273 7.29 -12.73 -1.43
N ASN A 274 6.22 -13.43 -1.75
CA ASN A 274 6.18 -14.41 -2.83
C ASN A 274 5.74 -13.76 -4.14
N LYS A 275 6.67 -13.66 -5.07
CA LYS A 275 6.40 -13.20 -6.42
C LYS A 275 5.69 -14.30 -7.21
N VAL A 276 4.52 -14.01 -7.77
CA VAL A 276 3.69 -14.96 -8.52
C VAL A 276 3.73 -14.60 -10.01
N GLU A 277 4.26 -15.51 -10.81
CA GLU A 277 4.34 -15.37 -12.26
C GLU A 277 3.14 -16.04 -12.93
N VAL A 278 2.55 -15.35 -13.91
CA VAL A 278 1.46 -15.85 -14.75
C VAL A 278 1.98 -15.81 -16.18
N PHE A 279 2.15 -16.98 -16.77
CA PHE A 279 2.56 -17.16 -18.16
C PHE A 279 1.34 -17.21 -19.06
#